data_e28254fc1031040e32bc3743e1622d92
#
_entry.id   e28254fc1031040e32bc3743e1622d92
#
_cell.length_a   1.000
_cell.length_b   1.000
_cell.length_c   1.000
_cell.angle_alpha   90.00
_cell.angle_beta   90.00
_cell.angle_gamma   90.00
#
_symmetry.space_group_name_H-M   'P 1'
#
loop_
_entity.id
_entity.type
_entity.pdbx_description
1 polymer ?
#
loop_
_entity_poly.entity_id
_entity_poly.type
_entity_poly.pdbx_seq_one_letter_code
_entity_poly.pdbx_strand_id
1 'polypeptide(L)'
;YQVTTDPQHVSKSFNALMENIEGKGEEHVLQSLAVRTMSKARYSTDPVGHFGLAFPFYSHFTSPIRRYPDVMTHRLLQHYLDGGTPAERAPLEIQCKHSSDREKLASDAERASIKYKQVEYMSLHEPQVFDGIITGVTEFGIFVEIGDTSCEGLVRMVDLNDDFYDLDKNNYRIVGKSNGRVFTFGDKVQVKVRDTNLAKRTIDLELVGMRSGLVGKFANNRSRKREAPRGGRVIPKGKERGRRTG
;
A
#
# COMPACT_ATOMS: atom_id res chain seq x y z
N TYR A 1 9.29 -22.12 -1.37
CA TYR A 1 10.11 -21.50 -2.42
C TYR A 1 11.35 -20.86 -1.78
N GLN A 2 12.50 -21.03 -2.41
CA GLN A 2 13.76 -20.44 -1.95
C GLN A 2 14.38 -19.64 -3.09
N VAL A 3 14.78 -18.39 -2.78
CA VAL A 3 15.52 -17.52 -3.70
C VAL A 3 16.90 -17.27 -3.07
N THR A 4 17.96 -17.43 -3.84
CA THR A 4 19.30 -17.14 -3.36
C THR A 4 19.51 -15.64 -3.20
N THR A 5 20.28 -15.22 -2.20
CA THR A 5 20.69 -13.82 -2.00
C THR A 5 22.04 -13.51 -2.66
N ASP A 6 22.68 -14.49 -3.29
CA ASP A 6 23.93 -14.29 -4.02
C ASP A 6 23.70 -13.39 -5.25
N PRO A 7 24.36 -12.22 -5.35
CA PRO A 7 24.17 -11.27 -6.44
C PRO A 7 24.35 -11.85 -7.86
N GLN A 8 25.21 -12.86 -8.01
CA GLN A 8 25.46 -13.50 -9.31
C GLN A 8 24.35 -14.45 -9.74
N HIS A 9 23.62 -15.02 -8.79
CA HIS A 9 22.62 -16.06 -9.04
C HIS A 9 21.18 -15.63 -8.73
N VAL A 10 20.99 -14.46 -8.13
CA VAL A 10 19.67 -13.93 -7.75
C VAL A 10 18.72 -13.87 -8.94
N SER A 11 19.14 -13.33 -10.09
CA SER A 11 18.28 -13.23 -11.29
C SER A 11 17.82 -14.59 -11.80
N LYS A 12 18.74 -15.56 -11.84
CA LYS A 12 18.41 -16.92 -12.30
C LYS A 12 17.45 -17.62 -11.33
N SER A 13 17.67 -17.48 -10.01
CA SER A 13 16.80 -18.10 -9.02
C SER A 13 15.42 -17.44 -8.99
N PHE A 14 15.34 -16.15 -9.30
CA PHE A 14 14.09 -15.41 -9.40
C PHE A 14 13.28 -15.83 -10.64
N ASN A 15 13.93 -15.98 -11.80
CA ASN A 15 13.28 -16.48 -13.01
C ASN A 15 12.77 -17.92 -12.80
N ALA A 16 13.58 -18.79 -12.20
CA ALA A 16 13.14 -20.13 -11.85
C ALA A 16 11.96 -20.14 -10.85
N LEU A 17 11.91 -19.20 -9.90
CA LEU A 17 10.75 -19.01 -9.05
C LEU A 17 9.51 -18.66 -9.88
N MET A 18 9.60 -17.68 -10.80
CA MET A 18 8.48 -17.25 -11.63
C MET A 18 7.93 -18.39 -12.49
N GLU A 19 8.81 -19.16 -13.14
CA GLU A 19 8.43 -20.36 -13.92
C GLU A 19 7.74 -21.42 -13.04
N ASN A 20 8.22 -21.61 -11.80
CA ASN A 20 7.65 -22.60 -10.88
C ASN A 20 6.29 -22.24 -10.30
N ILE A 21 5.92 -20.97 -10.27
CA ILE A 21 4.62 -20.51 -9.72
C ILE A 21 3.56 -20.31 -10.80
N GLU A 22 3.93 -20.31 -12.06
CA GLU A 22 3.02 -20.12 -13.19
C GLU A 22 1.85 -21.12 -13.14
N GLY A 23 0.62 -20.62 -13.21
CA GLY A 23 -0.61 -21.42 -13.15
C GLY A 23 -1.00 -21.94 -11.77
N LYS A 24 -0.26 -21.62 -10.72
CA LYS A 24 -0.61 -22.02 -9.34
C LYS A 24 -1.44 -20.93 -8.64
N GLY A 25 -2.20 -21.34 -7.62
CA GLY A 25 -3.05 -20.41 -6.88
C GLY A 25 -2.33 -19.27 -6.19
N GLU A 26 -1.08 -19.48 -5.78
CA GLU A 26 -0.22 -18.47 -5.14
C GLU A 26 0.57 -17.58 -6.12
N GLU A 27 0.43 -17.77 -7.43
CA GLU A 27 1.17 -17.04 -8.46
C GLU A 27 1.07 -15.52 -8.27
N HIS A 28 -0.14 -14.99 -8.19
CA HIS A 28 -0.40 -13.56 -8.06
C HIS A 28 0.23 -12.96 -6.79
N VAL A 29 0.15 -13.70 -5.68
CA VAL A 29 0.73 -13.30 -4.39
C VAL A 29 2.25 -13.19 -4.48
N LEU A 30 2.89 -14.25 -4.98
CA LEU A 30 4.34 -14.33 -5.07
C LEU A 30 4.91 -13.34 -6.09
N GLN A 31 4.25 -13.14 -7.23
CA GLN A 31 4.61 -12.10 -8.20
C GLN A 31 4.55 -10.71 -7.59
N SER A 32 3.48 -10.38 -6.86
CA SER A 32 3.31 -9.09 -6.20
C SER A 32 4.39 -8.84 -5.13
N LEU A 33 4.69 -9.84 -4.30
CA LEU A 33 5.77 -9.75 -3.31
C LEU A 33 7.13 -9.59 -3.99
N ALA A 34 7.38 -10.35 -5.04
CA ALA A 34 8.59 -10.29 -5.83
C ALA A 34 8.86 -8.89 -6.37
N VAL A 35 7.88 -8.30 -7.04
CA VAL A 35 7.99 -6.92 -7.57
C VAL A 35 8.27 -5.90 -6.46
N ARG A 36 7.64 -6.05 -5.29
CA ARG A 36 7.86 -5.15 -4.13
C ARG A 36 9.28 -5.22 -3.56
N THR A 37 9.98 -6.35 -3.72
CA THR A 37 11.35 -6.51 -3.23
C THR A 37 12.40 -5.97 -4.20
N MET A 38 12.04 -5.75 -5.48
CA MET A 38 12.96 -5.22 -6.48
C MET A 38 13.30 -3.76 -6.21
N SER A 39 14.58 -3.41 -6.32
CA SER A 39 15.00 -2.01 -6.32
C SER A 39 14.51 -1.31 -7.59
N LYS A 40 14.14 -0.03 -7.45
CA LYS A 40 13.70 0.77 -8.60
C LYS A 40 14.86 0.94 -9.58
N ALA A 41 14.58 0.80 -10.87
CA ALA A 41 15.53 1.10 -11.93
C ALA A 41 15.93 2.58 -11.91
N ARG A 42 17.17 2.86 -12.26
CA ARG A 42 17.71 4.22 -12.38
C ARG A 42 18.69 4.29 -13.54
N TYR A 43 18.82 5.43 -14.15
CA TYR A 43 19.88 5.73 -15.08
C TYR A 43 21.17 6.03 -14.30
N SER A 44 22.27 5.49 -14.75
CA SER A 44 23.59 5.70 -14.18
C SER A 44 24.66 5.51 -15.26
N THR A 45 25.79 6.14 -15.08
CA THR A 45 26.99 5.90 -15.89
C THR A 45 27.76 4.65 -15.43
N ASP A 46 27.32 4.01 -14.32
CA ASP A 46 27.92 2.76 -13.86
C ASP A 46 27.39 1.57 -14.68
N PRO A 47 28.26 0.66 -15.12
CA PRO A 47 27.85 -0.52 -15.88
C PRO A 47 27.29 -1.61 -14.96
N VAL A 48 26.15 -1.36 -14.37
CA VAL A 48 25.49 -2.31 -13.44
C VAL A 48 24.70 -3.42 -14.13
N GLY A 49 24.62 -3.38 -15.48
CA GLY A 49 23.84 -4.33 -16.25
C GLY A 49 22.33 -4.18 -16.09
N HIS A 50 21.57 -5.12 -16.61
CA HIS A 50 20.12 -5.18 -16.49
C HIS A 50 19.70 -6.45 -15.77
N PHE A 51 19.22 -6.33 -14.53
CA PHE A 51 18.87 -7.46 -13.67
C PHE A 51 17.84 -8.40 -14.31
N GLY A 52 16.72 -7.87 -14.77
CA GLY A 52 15.62 -8.69 -15.30
C GLY A 52 15.94 -9.39 -16.65
N LEU A 53 16.88 -8.83 -17.46
CA LEU A 53 17.32 -9.44 -18.71
C LEU A 53 18.62 -10.25 -18.54
N ALA A 54 19.24 -10.19 -17.36
CA ALA A 54 20.52 -10.83 -17.04
C ALA A 54 21.66 -10.44 -18.02
N PHE A 55 21.64 -9.21 -18.57
CA PHE A 55 22.69 -8.70 -19.43
C PHE A 55 23.74 -7.96 -18.59
N PRO A 56 25.05 -8.25 -18.80
CA PRO A 56 26.12 -7.57 -18.09
C PRO A 56 26.27 -6.09 -18.50
N PHE A 57 25.89 -5.74 -19.74
CA PHE A 57 25.90 -4.39 -20.27
C PHE A 57 24.54 -4.09 -20.89
N TYR A 58 23.96 -2.96 -20.53
CA TYR A 58 22.67 -2.55 -21.05
C TYR A 58 22.55 -1.03 -21.09
N SER A 59 21.99 -0.51 -22.18
CA SER A 59 21.63 0.90 -22.30
C SER A 59 20.29 1.04 -23.01
N HIS A 60 19.51 2.00 -22.60
CA HIS A 60 18.33 2.41 -23.34
C HIS A 60 18.75 3.08 -24.66
N PHE A 61 18.16 2.65 -25.77
CA PHE A 61 18.56 3.12 -27.12
C PHE A 61 17.39 3.29 -28.08
N THR A 62 16.32 2.50 -27.92
CA THR A 62 15.31 2.29 -28.98
C THR A 62 14.10 3.23 -28.92
N SER A 63 14.02 4.13 -27.95
CA SER A 63 12.88 5.03 -27.78
C SER A 63 13.26 6.49 -27.54
N PRO A 64 14.03 7.14 -28.44
CA PRO A 64 14.53 8.50 -28.25
C PRO A 64 13.44 9.57 -28.31
N ILE A 65 12.26 9.25 -28.87
CA ILE A 65 11.13 10.18 -28.93
C ILE A 65 10.58 10.53 -27.52
N ARG A 66 10.59 9.56 -26.59
CA ARG A 66 10.00 9.69 -25.26
C ARG A 66 10.98 9.56 -24.11
N ARG A 67 12.22 9.12 -24.36
CA ARG A 67 13.25 8.95 -23.34
C ARG A 67 14.50 9.72 -23.70
N TYR A 68 14.79 10.75 -22.92
CA TYR A 68 15.99 11.56 -23.12
C TYR A 68 17.31 10.77 -22.97
N PRO A 69 17.46 9.80 -22.05
CA PRO A 69 18.66 8.96 -22.01
C PRO A 69 18.98 8.23 -23.31
N ASP A 70 17.99 7.84 -24.10
CA ASP A 70 18.20 7.24 -25.42
C ASP A 70 18.85 8.26 -26.38
N VAL A 71 18.39 9.52 -26.34
CA VAL A 71 19.00 10.61 -27.13
C VAL A 71 20.45 10.85 -26.69
N MET A 72 20.74 10.80 -25.39
CA MET A 72 22.12 10.91 -24.87
C MET A 72 22.98 9.78 -25.41
N THR A 73 22.48 8.54 -25.39
CA THR A 73 23.20 7.38 -25.91
C THR A 73 23.46 7.52 -27.42
N HIS A 74 22.48 7.98 -28.23
CA HIS A 74 22.67 8.24 -29.65
C HIS A 74 23.77 9.29 -29.91
N ARG A 75 23.74 10.38 -29.17
CA ARG A 75 24.73 11.47 -29.30
C ARG A 75 26.13 11.01 -28.92
N LEU A 76 26.26 10.26 -27.82
CA LEU A 76 27.55 9.70 -27.39
C LEU A 76 28.07 8.67 -28.40
N LEU A 77 27.20 7.81 -28.91
CA LEU A 77 27.58 6.84 -29.92
C LEU A 77 28.11 7.55 -31.19
N GLN A 78 27.39 8.56 -31.69
CA GLN A 78 27.83 9.34 -32.85
C GLN A 78 29.16 10.05 -32.57
N HIS A 79 29.33 10.68 -31.41
CA HIS A 79 30.59 11.31 -31.03
C HIS A 79 31.76 10.34 -31.05
N TYR A 80 31.60 9.11 -30.57
CA TYR A 80 32.68 8.11 -30.60
C TYR A 80 32.92 7.54 -31.99
N LEU A 81 31.90 7.37 -32.83
CA LEU A 81 32.03 6.95 -34.21
C LEU A 81 32.82 7.99 -35.06
N ASP A 82 32.63 9.27 -34.70
CA ASP A 82 33.36 10.39 -35.34
C ASP A 82 34.80 10.55 -34.79
N GLY A 83 35.28 9.66 -33.93
CA GLY A 83 36.61 9.68 -33.35
C GLY A 83 36.77 10.64 -32.15
N GLY A 84 35.65 11.01 -31.51
CA GLY A 84 35.66 11.88 -30.34
C GLY A 84 36.33 11.26 -29.11
N THR A 85 36.84 12.10 -28.23
CA THR A 85 37.46 11.70 -26.98
C THR A 85 36.42 11.18 -25.96
N PRO A 86 36.84 10.33 -25.00
CA PRO A 86 35.93 9.90 -23.94
C PRO A 86 35.22 11.06 -23.24
N ALA A 87 33.89 10.98 -23.16
CA ALA A 87 33.08 12.00 -22.52
C ALA A 87 33.30 12.03 -21.00
N GLU A 88 33.22 13.23 -20.41
CA GLU A 88 33.32 13.40 -18.96
C GLU A 88 32.14 12.74 -18.27
N ARG A 89 32.44 11.93 -17.25
CA ARG A 89 31.45 11.15 -16.52
C ARG A 89 30.56 12.00 -15.61
N ALA A 90 31.12 13.01 -14.93
CA ALA A 90 30.40 13.78 -13.93
C ALA A 90 29.18 14.54 -14.50
N PRO A 91 29.24 15.26 -15.63
CA PRO A 91 28.07 15.86 -16.26
C PRO A 91 27.01 14.85 -16.68
N LEU A 92 27.43 13.69 -17.19
CA LEU A 92 26.52 12.61 -17.61
C LEU A 92 25.77 12.03 -16.42
N GLU A 93 26.43 11.83 -15.27
CA GLU A 93 25.78 11.32 -14.07
C GLU A 93 24.70 12.29 -13.53
N ILE A 94 24.95 13.61 -13.60
CA ILE A 94 23.93 14.63 -13.26
C ILE A 94 22.72 14.49 -14.18
N GLN A 95 22.91 14.28 -15.47
CA GLN A 95 21.83 14.09 -16.45
C GLN A 95 21.08 12.78 -16.22
N CYS A 96 21.77 11.70 -15.88
CA CYS A 96 21.19 10.41 -15.53
C CYS A 96 20.29 10.52 -14.30
N LYS A 97 20.79 11.19 -13.24
CA LYS A 97 20.00 11.44 -12.03
C LYS A 97 18.76 12.27 -12.35
N HIS A 98 18.90 13.37 -13.09
CA HIS A 98 17.78 14.21 -13.49
C HIS A 98 16.73 13.41 -14.28
N SER A 99 17.17 12.59 -15.23
CA SER A 99 16.27 11.74 -16.04
C SER A 99 15.53 10.73 -15.17
N SER A 100 16.20 10.09 -14.21
CA SER A 100 15.59 9.17 -13.24
C SER A 100 14.52 9.85 -12.39
N ASP A 101 14.80 11.04 -11.90
CA ASP A 101 13.86 11.83 -11.08
C ASP A 101 12.62 12.23 -11.90
N ARG A 102 12.79 12.59 -13.19
CA ARG A 102 11.69 12.95 -14.08
C ARG A 102 10.84 11.74 -14.48
N GLU A 103 11.45 10.61 -14.72
CA GLU A 103 10.72 9.36 -15.01
C GLU A 103 9.89 8.92 -13.80
N LYS A 104 10.45 9.02 -12.60
CA LYS A 104 9.70 8.77 -11.37
C LYS A 104 8.50 9.71 -11.24
N LEU A 105 8.68 11.00 -11.46
CA LEU A 105 7.61 11.99 -11.40
C LEU A 105 6.50 11.69 -12.43
N ALA A 106 6.88 11.34 -13.65
CA ALA A 106 5.94 10.96 -14.71
C ALA A 106 5.11 9.71 -14.34
N SER A 107 5.78 8.68 -13.83
CA SER A 107 5.12 7.46 -13.36
C SER A 107 4.17 7.72 -12.17
N ASP A 108 4.57 8.56 -11.23
CA ASP A 108 3.73 8.94 -10.08
C ASP A 108 2.50 9.76 -10.55
N ALA A 109 2.66 10.63 -11.55
CA ALA A 109 1.56 11.39 -12.15
C ALA A 109 0.58 10.48 -12.90
N GLU A 110 1.07 9.52 -13.67
CA GLU A 110 0.26 8.52 -14.36
C GLU A 110 -0.57 7.70 -13.37
N ARG A 111 0.06 7.16 -12.32
CA ARG A 111 -0.65 6.42 -11.25
C ARG A 111 -1.71 7.28 -10.58
N ALA A 112 -1.39 8.54 -10.30
CA ALA A 112 -2.33 9.47 -9.70
C ALA A 112 -3.54 9.76 -10.60
N SER A 113 -3.33 9.84 -11.92
CA SER A 113 -4.39 10.03 -12.91
C SER A 113 -5.29 8.78 -13.00
N ILE A 114 -4.68 7.60 -13.09
CA ILE A 114 -5.41 6.32 -13.08
C ILE A 114 -6.25 6.19 -11.81
N LYS A 115 -5.64 6.44 -10.63
CA LYS A 115 -6.35 6.35 -9.35
C LYS A 115 -7.52 7.33 -9.27
N TYR A 116 -7.36 8.55 -9.78
CA TYR A 116 -8.45 9.52 -9.85
C TYR A 116 -9.64 8.98 -10.67
N LYS A 117 -9.35 8.39 -11.83
CA LYS A 117 -10.39 7.81 -12.69
C LYS A 117 -11.02 6.54 -12.11
N GLN A 118 -10.27 5.74 -11.38
CA GLN A 118 -10.80 4.59 -10.64
C GLN A 118 -11.80 5.04 -9.56
N VAL A 119 -11.47 6.09 -8.79
CA VAL A 119 -12.38 6.64 -7.76
C VAL A 119 -13.63 7.24 -8.39
N GLU A 120 -13.48 8.00 -9.48
CA GLU A 120 -14.60 8.56 -10.22
C GLU A 120 -15.53 7.45 -10.76
N TYR A 121 -14.96 6.40 -11.36
CA TYR A 121 -15.72 5.24 -11.83
C TYR A 121 -16.49 4.55 -10.71
N MET A 122 -15.82 4.28 -9.58
CA MET A 122 -16.45 3.61 -8.45
C MET A 122 -17.55 4.45 -7.79
N SER A 123 -17.44 5.77 -7.80
CA SER A 123 -18.50 6.65 -7.29
C SER A 123 -19.83 6.54 -8.05
N LEU A 124 -19.78 6.07 -9.30
CA LEU A 124 -20.97 5.86 -10.13
C LEU A 124 -21.61 4.48 -9.92
N HIS A 125 -20.95 3.58 -9.19
CA HIS A 125 -21.35 2.18 -9.04
C HIS A 125 -21.72 1.80 -7.59
N GLU A 126 -21.98 2.78 -6.75
CA GLU A 126 -22.55 2.57 -5.40
C GLU A 126 -24.04 2.21 -5.52
N PRO A 127 -24.54 1.19 -4.81
CA PRO A 127 -23.99 0.29 -3.79
C PRO A 127 -23.72 -1.15 -4.26
N GLN A 128 -23.14 -1.34 -5.41
CA GLN A 128 -22.93 -2.67 -6.02
C GLN A 128 -21.94 -3.53 -5.20
N VAL A 129 -22.20 -4.86 -5.18
CA VAL A 129 -21.28 -5.86 -4.60
C VAL A 129 -20.32 -6.35 -5.67
N PHE A 130 -19.04 -6.43 -5.32
CA PHE A 130 -17.97 -6.86 -6.19
C PHE A 130 -17.19 -8.01 -5.56
N ASP A 131 -16.69 -8.91 -6.40
CA ASP A 131 -15.69 -9.89 -6.02
C ASP A 131 -14.31 -9.24 -6.06
N GLY A 132 -13.50 -9.44 -5.02
CA GLY A 132 -12.18 -8.85 -4.89
C GLY A 132 -11.16 -9.81 -4.29
N ILE A 133 -9.91 -9.42 -4.36
CA ILE A 133 -8.76 -10.14 -3.80
C ILE A 133 -8.02 -9.21 -2.85
N ILE A 134 -7.60 -9.72 -1.69
CA ILE A 134 -6.80 -8.95 -0.73
C ILE A 134 -5.39 -8.77 -1.29
N THR A 135 -5.03 -7.51 -1.62
CA THR A 135 -3.72 -7.12 -2.17
C THR A 135 -2.79 -6.46 -1.16
N GLY A 136 -3.27 -6.22 0.05
CA GLY A 136 -2.46 -5.66 1.12
C GLY A 136 -3.10 -5.83 2.48
N VAL A 137 -2.27 -6.04 3.49
CA VAL A 137 -2.69 -6.14 4.89
C VAL A 137 -1.85 -5.17 5.71
N THR A 138 -2.50 -4.24 6.40
CA THR A 138 -1.84 -3.17 7.17
C THR A 138 -2.53 -2.98 8.52
N GLU A 139 -1.94 -2.17 9.39
CA GLU A 139 -2.55 -1.78 10.66
C GLU A 139 -3.82 -0.94 10.52
N PHE A 140 -4.02 -0.30 9.35
CA PHE A 140 -5.21 0.50 9.06
C PHE A 140 -6.37 -0.35 8.55
N GLY A 141 -6.10 -1.54 8.02
CA GLY A 141 -7.07 -2.45 7.41
C GLY A 141 -6.50 -3.28 6.27
N ILE A 142 -7.39 -3.83 5.47
CA ILE A 142 -7.04 -4.64 4.30
C ILE A 142 -7.33 -3.87 3.02
N PHE A 143 -6.39 -3.90 2.09
CA PHE A 143 -6.58 -3.40 0.73
C PHE A 143 -7.17 -4.52 -0.13
N VAL A 144 -8.19 -4.20 -0.88
CA VAL A 144 -8.87 -5.16 -1.76
C VAL A 144 -8.91 -4.59 -3.17
N GLU A 145 -8.42 -5.37 -4.11
CA GLU A 145 -8.52 -5.09 -5.55
C GLU A 145 -9.76 -5.79 -6.11
N ILE A 146 -10.58 -5.02 -6.82
CA ILE A 146 -11.80 -5.51 -7.48
C ILE A 146 -11.42 -6.10 -8.84
N GLY A 147 -11.65 -7.40 -9.04
CA GLY A 147 -11.11 -8.19 -10.15
C GLY A 147 -11.38 -7.62 -11.55
N ASP A 148 -12.61 -7.17 -11.81
CA ASP A 148 -12.99 -6.73 -13.16
C ASP A 148 -12.46 -5.35 -13.54
N THR A 149 -12.16 -4.50 -12.56
CA THR A 149 -11.80 -3.08 -12.78
C THR A 149 -10.39 -2.73 -12.33
N SER A 150 -9.71 -3.65 -11.64
CA SER A 150 -8.43 -3.40 -10.95
C SER A 150 -8.46 -2.15 -10.03
N CYS A 151 -9.66 -1.78 -9.56
CA CYS A 151 -9.82 -0.71 -8.59
C CYS A 151 -9.47 -1.23 -7.21
N GLU A 152 -8.53 -0.58 -6.54
CA GLU A 152 -8.14 -0.93 -5.18
C GLU A 152 -8.81 0.01 -4.17
N GLY A 153 -9.41 -0.56 -3.13
CA GLY A 153 -10.01 0.17 -2.02
C GLY A 153 -9.55 -0.36 -0.67
N LEU A 154 -9.84 0.39 0.39
CA LEU A 154 -9.50 0.05 1.77
C LEU A 154 -10.75 -0.38 2.53
N VAL A 155 -10.73 -1.58 3.11
CA VAL A 155 -11.62 -1.96 4.21
C VAL A 155 -10.89 -1.63 5.51
N ARG A 156 -11.36 -0.61 6.23
CA ARG A 156 -10.67 -0.15 7.44
C ARG A 156 -10.84 -1.16 8.58
N MET A 157 -9.80 -1.31 9.40
CA MET A 157 -9.83 -2.20 10.58
C MET A 157 -11.02 -1.90 11.52
N VAL A 158 -11.36 -0.62 11.66
CA VAL A 158 -12.48 -0.17 12.52
C VAL A 158 -13.86 -0.54 11.98
N ASP A 159 -13.97 -0.88 10.71
CA ASP A 159 -15.20 -1.26 10.04
C ASP A 159 -15.43 -2.79 10.05
N LEU A 160 -14.43 -3.56 10.49
CA LEU A 160 -14.55 -4.99 10.79
C LEU A 160 -15.26 -5.17 12.13
N ASN A 161 -16.60 -5.09 12.10
CA ASN A 161 -17.45 -4.95 13.30
C ASN A 161 -17.77 -6.27 14.01
N ASP A 162 -17.30 -7.39 13.50
CA ASP A 162 -17.58 -8.73 14.04
C ASP A 162 -16.59 -9.16 15.13
N ASP A 163 -15.37 -8.57 15.17
CA ASP A 163 -14.34 -8.86 16.17
C ASP A 163 -13.29 -7.74 16.25
N PHE A 164 -12.34 -7.88 17.16
CA PHE A 164 -11.09 -7.11 17.19
C PHE A 164 -10.01 -7.89 16.45
N TYR A 165 -9.38 -7.25 15.48
CA TYR A 165 -8.36 -7.85 14.64
C TYR A 165 -6.96 -7.35 14.99
N ASP A 166 -6.01 -8.27 15.08
CA ASP A 166 -4.59 -7.98 15.23
C ASP A 166 -3.84 -8.26 13.93
N LEU A 167 -2.86 -7.41 13.64
CA LEU A 167 -1.99 -7.56 12.47
C LEU A 167 -0.85 -8.54 12.75
N ASP A 168 -0.79 -9.64 12.00
CA ASP A 168 0.36 -10.55 11.92
C ASP A 168 1.22 -10.19 10.70
N LYS A 169 2.21 -9.32 10.93
CA LYS A 169 3.09 -8.79 9.87
C LYS A 169 3.92 -9.89 9.19
N ASN A 170 4.29 -10.92 9.93
CA ASN A 170 5.17 -11.97 9.40
C ASN A 170 4.45 -12.87 8.40
N ASN A 171 3.14 -13.05 8.56
CA ASN A 171 2.34 -13.90 7.71
C ASN A 171 1.40 -13.09 6.78
N TYR A 172 1.55 -11.76 6.69
CA TYR A 172 0.72 -10.87 5.86
C TYR A 172 -0.78 -11.09 6.03
N ARG A 173 -1.25 -11.16 7.31
CA ARG A 173 -2.64 -11.44 7.64
C ARG A 173 -3.11 -10.65 8.85
N ILE A 174 -4.44 -10.50 8.99
CA ILE A 174 -5.08 -10.08 10.23
C ILE A 174 -5.85 -11.25 10.82
N VAL A 175 -5.87 -11.32 12.15
CA VAL A 175 -6.50 -12.42 12.90
C VAL A 175 -7.47 -11.84 13.93
N GLY A 176 -8.70 -12.32 13.92
CA GLY A 176 -9.73 -11.97 14.90
C GLY A 176 -9.43 -12.61 16.26
N LYS A 177 -9.52 -11.82 17.33
CA LYS A 177 -9.18 -12.23 18.71
C LYS A 177 -10.15 -13.26 19.30
N SER A 178 -11.44 -13.10 19.00
CA SER A 178 -12.48 -13.91 19.62
C SER A 178 -13.05 -14.96 18.66
N ASN A 179 -13.23 -14.58 17.38
CA ASN A 179 -13.83 -15.44 16.38
C ASN A 179 -12.79 -16.29 15.62
N GLY A 180 -11.49 -15.98 15.77
CA GLY A 180 -10.40 -16.67 15.08
C GLY A 180 -10.41 -16.51 13.56
N ARG A 181 -11.26 -15.61 12.99
CA ARG A 181 -11.30 -15.37 11.56
C ARG A 181 -9.99 -14.76 11.08
N VAL A 182 -9.50 -15.25 9.95
CA VAL A 182 -8.24 -14.79 9.37
C VAL A 182 -8.52 -14.22 7.97
N PHE A 183 -7.89 -13.09 7.68
CA PHE A 183 -7.83 -12.53 6.33
C PHE A 183 -6.36 -12.42 5.93
N THR A 184 -6.01 -13.14 4.89
CA THR A 184 -4.64 -13.26 4.40
C THR A 184 -4.50 -12.57 3.05
N PHE A 185 -3.32 -12.08 2.75
CA PHE A 185 -2.98 -11.61 1.42
C PHE A 185 -3.29 -12.69 0.37
N GLY A 186 -4.04 -12.34 -0.68
CA GLY A 186 -4.48 -13.25 -1.73
C GLY A 186 -5.85 -13.88 -1.53
N ASP A 187 -6.49 -13.71 -0.36
CA ASP A 187 -7.83 -14.23 -0.11
C ASP A 187 -8.87 -13.54 -1.00
N LYS A 188 -9.83 -14.33 -1.48
CA LYS A 188 -10.98 -13.82 -2.20
C LYS A 188 -12.04 -13.35 -1.21
N VAL A 189 -12.57 -12.17 -1.44
CA VAL A 189 -13.58 -11.53 -0.59
C VAL A 189 -14.65 -10.86 -1.43
N GLN A 190 -15.84 -10.70 -0.86
CA GLN A 190 -16.89 -9.86 -1.45
C GLN A 190 -16.93 -8.53 -0.73
N VAL A 191 -16.93 -7.44 -1.50
CA VAL A 191 -16.92 -6.07 -1.00
C VAL A 191 -18.01 -5.26 -1.68
N LYS A 192 -18.46 -4.22 -0.99
CA LYS A 192 -19.27 -3.15 -1.59
C LYS A 192 -18.58 -1.80 -1.38
N VAL A 193 -18.81 -0.87 -2.26
CA VAL A 193 -18.35 0.51 -2.08
C VAL A 193 -19.16 1.14 -0.97
N ARG A 194 -18.47 1.68 0.03
CA ARG A 194 -19.06 2.39 1.15
C ARG A 194 -19.02 3.90 0.96
N ASP A 195 -17.86 4.42 0.54
CA ASP A 195 -17.63 5.84 0.30
C ASP A 195 -16.50 6.03 -0.69
N THR A 196 -16.54 7.11 -1.43
CA THR A 196 -15.52 7.50 -2.39
C THR A 196 -15.12 8.95 -2.18
N ASN A 197 -13.82 9.24 -2.20
CA ASN A 197 -13.31 10.59 -2.03
C ASN A 197 -12.37 10.98 -3.18
N LEU A 198 -12.88 11.73 -4.14
CA LEU A 198 -12.13 12.19 -5.32
C LEU A 198 -10.93 13.07 -4.93
N ALA A 199 -11.06 13.94 -3.94
CA ALA A 199 -9.97 14.82 -3.52
C ALA A 199 -8.81 14.07 -2.91
N LYS A 200 -9.11 13.06 -2.08
CA LYS A 200 -8.11 12.16 -1.45
C LYS A 200 -7.73 10.99 -2.34
N ARG A 201 -8.47 10.75 -3.41
CA ARG A 201 -8.32 9.60 -4.31
C ARG A 201 -8.41 8.27 -3.56
N THR A 202 -9.38 8.15 -2.65
CA THR A 202 -9.60 6.95 -1.83
C THR A 202 -10.96 6.33 -2.12
N ILE A 203 -11.01 5.01 -2.03
CA ILE A 203 -12.22 4.19 -2.10
C ILE A 203 -12.28 3.43 -0.78
N ASP A 204 -13.30 3.73 0.03
CA ASP A 204 -13.60 2.99 1.24
C ASP A 204 -14.56 1.85 0.91
N LEU A 205 -14.15 0.64 1.25
CA LEU A 205 -14.92 -0.59 1.00
C LEU A 205 -15.45 -1.16 2.32
N GLU A 206 -16.50 -1.95 2.22
CA GLU A 206 -17.09 -2.74 3.30
C GLU A 206 -17.19 -4.21 2.89
N LEU A 207 -16.78 -5.13 3.77
CA LEU A 207 -16.91 -6.57 3.50
C LEU A 207 -18.37 -7.01 3.59
N VAL A 208 -18.80 -7.79 2.60
CA VAL A 208 -20.15 -8.38 2.58
C VAL A 208 -20.18 -9.62 3.47
N GLY A 209 -21.28 -9.79 4.22
CA GLY A 209 -21.49 -10.96 5.10
C GLY A 209 -20.89 -10.86 6.49
N MET A 210 -20.34 -9.70 6.88
CA MET A 210 -19.99 -9.44 8.27
C MET A 210 -21.23 -9.08 9.09
N ARG A 211 -21.51 -9.85 10.14
CA ARG A 211 -22.60 -9.52 11.07
C ARG A 211 -22.16 -8.37 12.00
N SER A 212 -22.86 -7.27 11.95
CA SER A 212 -22.73 -6.16 12.88
C SER A 212 -23.11 -6.61 14.30
N GLY A 213 -22.11 -7.10 15.07
CA GLY A 213 -22.36 -7.69 16.39
C GLY A 213 -21.79 -6.95 17.59
N LEU A 214 -20.76 -6.14 17.42
CA LEU A 214 -20.00 -5.61 18.56
C LEU A 214 -20.18 -4.10 18.85
N VAL A 215 -20.61 -3.30 17.89
CA VAL A 215 -20.74 -1.83 18.08
C VAL A 215 -21.83 -1.48 19.10
N GLY A 216 -22.87 -2.31 19.27
CA GLY A 216 -23.96 -2.05 20.21
C GLY A 216 -23.62 -2.25 21.70
N LYS A 217 -22.61 -3.08 22.03
CA LYS A 217 -22.32 -3.42 23.43
C LYS A 217 -21.32 -2.47 24.12
N PHE A 218 -20.50 -1.76 23.38
CA PHE A 218 -19.49 -0.85 23.95
C PHE A 218 -19.90 0.62 23.95
N ALA A 219 -20.81 1.04 23.08
CA ALA A 219 -21.36 2.39 23.11
C ALA A 219 -22.19 2.65 24.41
N ASN A 220 -22.87 1.63 24.94
CA ASN A 220 -23.68 1.74 26.17
C ASN A 220 -22.85 1.76 27.48
N ASN A 221 -21.57 1.37 27.45
CA ASN A 221 -20.76 1.37 28.67
C ASN A 221 -20.00 2.69 28.91
N ARG A 222 -19.86 3.54 27.88
CA ARG A 222 -19.27 4.89 28.06
C ARG A 222 -20.28 5.93 28.53
N SER A 223 -21.56 5.75 28.23
CA SER A 223 -22.61 6.65 28.73
C SER A 223 -23.01 6.39 30.19
N ARG A 224 -22.87 5.15 30.70
CA ARG A 224 -23.17 4.82 32.11
C ARG A 224 -22.11 5.23 33.13
N LYS A 225 -20.93 5.67 32.73
CA LYS A 225 -19.86 6.14 33.64
C LYS A 225 -19.89 7.65 33.90
N ARG A 226 -20.87 8.40 33.38
CA ARG A 226 -20.97 9.85 33.57
C ARG A 226 -22.09 10.32 34.50
N GLU A 227 -22.87 9.44 35.10
CA GLU A 227 -23.85 9.79 36.14
C GLU A 227 -23.48 9.11 37.47
N ALA A 228 -22.48 9.67 38.17
CA ALA A 228 -22.36 9.49 39.62
C ALA A 228 -23.16 10.62 40.30
N PRO A 229 -24.08 10.31 41.23
CA PRO A 229 -24.86 11.33 41.90
C PRO A 229 -23.96 12.21 42.78
N ARG A 230 -24.06 13.51 42.59
CA ARG A 230 -23.48 14.49 43.50
C ARG A 230 -24.12 14.32 44.86
N GLY A 231 -23.44 13.66 45.79
CA GLY A 231 -23.81 13.61 47.19
C GLY A 231 -23.82 15.02 47.80
N GLY A 232 -24.99 15.47 48.16
CA GLY A 232 -25.17 16.75 48.88
C GLY A 232 -24.45 16.69 50.23
N ARG A 233 -23.56 17.63 50.46
CA ARG A 233 -22.90 17.86 51.74
C ARG A 233 -23.94 18.47 52.69
N VAL A 234 -24.42 17.68 53.66
CA VAL A 234 -25.23 18.19 54.78
C VAL A 234 -24.29 18.92 55.76
N ILE A 235 -24.54 20.21 55.97
CA ILE A 235 -23.81 21.03 56.93
C ILE A 235 -24.56 20.87 58.30
N PRO A 236 -23.90 20.44 59.39
CA PRO A 236 -24.54 20.40 60.69
C PRO A 236 -24.66 21.83 61.29
N LYS A 237 -25.89 22.22 61.72
CA LYS A 237 -26.16 23.45 62.47
C LYS A 237 -25.40 23.43 63.76
N GLY A 238 -24.61 24.47 64.04
CA GLY A 238 -23.93 24.72 65.28
C GLY A 238 -24.92 25.05 66.40
N LYS A 239 -24.68 24.49 67.59
CA LYS A 239 -25.35 24.82 68.85
C LYS A 239 -24.87 26.18 69.41
N GLU A 240 -25.78 27.11 69.55
CA GLU A 240 -25.57 28.31 70.41
C GLU A 240 -25.25 27.89 71.83
N ARG A 241 -24.15 28.39 72.34
CA ARG A 241 -23.91 28.43 73.80
C ARG A 241 -24.03 29.88 74.31
N GLY A 242 -24.98 30.04 75.22
CA GLY A 242 -25.31 31.30 75.83
C GLY A 242 -24.17 31.86 76.67
N ARG A 243 -24.12 33.20 76.69
CA ARG A 243 -23.36 34.03 77.63
C ARG A 243 -23.92 33.88 79.04
N ARG A 244 -23.03 33.71 80.00
CA ARG A 244 -23.27 34.12 81.35
C ARG A 244 -22.10 34.99 81.80
N THR A 245 -22.56 36.11 82.32
CA THR A 245 -21.92 37.24 83.02
C THR A 245 -21.12 36.80 84.21
N GLY A 246 -20.08 37.48 84.51
CA GLY A 246 -19.24 37.62 85.68
C GLY A 246 -18.10 38.56 85.42
#